data_9b16c47835ac6cfaf624b6ce74f1915a
#
_entry.id   9b16c47835ac6cfaf624b6ce74f1915a
#
_cell.length_a   1.000
_cell.length_b   1.000
_cell.length_c   1.000
_cell.angle_alpha   90.00
_cell.angle_beta   90.00
_cell.angle_gamma   90.00
#
_symmetry.space_group_name_H-M   'P 1'
#
loop_
_entity.id
_entity.type
_entity.pdbx_description
1 polymer ?
#
loop_
_entity_poly.entity_id
_entity_poly.type
_entity_poly.pdbx_seq_one_letter_code
_entity_poly.pdbx_strand_id
1 'polypeptide(L)'
;LAQNGKNICEIEEFEKEPSLGNGGLGRLAACFIDSIATLGLNGDGVGLNYHFGLFRQVFENNMQTTVPDPWLTEKSWLTKTDVTYDIKFKGMTVKSRMYDIDVIGYNNTSNKLHLFDIESVDESIVEDGINFNKEDIKKNLTLFLYPDDSDDAGRILRIYQQYFMVSAGAQMILEECEK
;
A
#
# COMPACT_ATOMS: atom_id res chain seq x y z
N LEU A 1 6.69 -19.70 22.41
CA LEU A 1 7.14 -18.39 22.94
C LEU A 1 7.19 -18.44 24.46
N ALA A 2 6.14 -18.78 25.17
CA ALA A 2 6.12 -18.87 26.65
C ALA A 2 7.17 -19.82 27.22
N GLN A 3 7.45 -20.95 26.57
CA GLN A 3 8.48 -21.90 26.98
C GLN A 3 9.90 -21.29 26.91
N ASN A 4 10.11 -20.27 26.08
CA ASN A 4 11.37 -19.54 25.93
C ASN A 4 11.39 -18.23 26.73
N GLY A 5 10.42 -18.02 27.63
CA GLY A 5 10.32 -16.82 28.45
C GLY A 5 9.99 -15.53 27.68
N LYS A 6 9.41 -15.64 26.47
CA LYS A 6 9.03 -14.49 25.64
C LYS A 6 7.53 -14.28 25.67
N ASN A 7 7.13 -13.02 25.82
CA ASN A 7 5.74 -12.59 25.72
C ASN A 7 5.40 -12.18 24.29
N ILE A 8 4.28 -12.67 23.75
CA ILE A 8 3.84 -12.34 22.41
C ILE A 8 3.55 -10.85 22.24
N CYS A 9 2.93 -10.22 23.24
CA CYS A 9 2.63 -8.79 23.19
C CYS A 9 3.87 -7.91 23.09
N GLU A 10 4.99 -8.32 23.73
CA GLU A 10 6.27 -7.60 23.61
C GLU A 10 6.89 -7.75 22.22
N ILE A 11 6.59 -8.85 21.51
CA ILE A 11 7.08 -9.10 20.15
C ILE A 11 6.26 -8.32 19.13
N GLU A 12 4.93 -8.28 19.31
CA GLU A 12 4.00 -7.55 18.45
C GLU A 12 4.32 -6.04 18.39
N GLU A 13 4.80 -5.45 19.50
CA GLU A 13 5.19 -4.03 19.55
C GLU A 13 6.36 -3.67 18.60
N PHE A 14 7.16 -4.66 18.18
CA PHE A 14 8.27 -4.44 17.25
C PHE A 14 7.88 -4.53 15.77
N GLU A 15 6.71 -5.06 15.48
CA GLU A 15 6.25 -5.17 14.10
C GLU A 15 5.66 -3.84 13.62
N LYS A 16 6.08 -3.40 12.44
CA LYS A 16 5.46 -2.25 11.80
C LYS A 16 4.13 -2.65 11.17
N GLU A 17 3.10 -1.88 11.45
CA GLU A 17 1.80 -2.06 10.80
C GLU A 17 1.87 -1.70 9.31
N PRO A 18 1.23 -2.49 8.44
CA PRO A 18 1.09 -2.16 7.03
C PRO A 18 0.31 -0.86 6.83
N SER A 19 0.83 0.03 6.00
CA SER A 19 0.17 1.30 5.64
C SER A 19 -0.59 1.14 4.33
N LEU A 20 -1.82 0.61 4.39
CA LEU A 20 -2.60 0.17 3.23
C LEU A 20 -3.80 1.07 2.94
N GLY A 21 -4.20 1.91 3.86
CA GLY A 21 -5.36 2.78 3.71
C GLY A 21 -5.43 3.86 4.78
N ASN A 22 -6.32 4.83 4.59
CA ASN A 22 -6.47 5.98 5.46
C ASN A 22 -7.92 6.14 5.94
N GLY A 23 -8.08 6.56 7.20
CA GLY A 23 -9.35 6.92 7.80
C GLY A 23 -10.35 5.76 7.92
N GLY A 24 -11.63 6.11 8.00
CA GLY A 24 -12.73 5.16 8.24
C GLY A 24 -12.93 4.15 7.12
N LEU A 25 -12.76 4.56 5.86
CA LEU A 25 -12.91 3.65 4.70
C LEU A 25 -11.78 2.62 4.64
N GLY A 26 -10.54 3.02 4.93
CA GLY A 26 -9.41 2.09 5.00
C GLY A 26 -9.58 1.06 6.13
N ARG A 27 -10.00 1.48 7.31
CA ARG A 27 -10.32 0.58 8.42
C ARG A 27 -11.48 -0.36 8.09
N LEU A 28 -12.53 0.14 7.43
CA LEU A 28 -13.68 -0.67 7.03
C LEU A 28 -13.27 -1.77 6.05
N ALA A 29 -12.45 -1.45 5.04
CA ALA A 29 -11.91 -2.42 4.10
C ALA A 29 -11.10 -3.52 4.81
N ALA A 30 -10.24 -3.15 5.75
CA ALA A 30 -9.47 -4.11 6.56
C ALA A 30 -10.38 -5.03 7.37
N CYS A 31 -11.42 -4.50 8.02
CA CYS A 31 -12.40 -5.30 8.77
C CYS A 31 -13.18 -6.25 7.87
N PHE A 32 -13.54 -5.84 6.66
CA PHE A 32 -14.26 -6.71 5.73
C PHE A 32 -13.40 -7.87 5.24
N ILE A 33 -12.16 -7.62 4.82
CA ILE A 33 -11.30 -8.68 4.31
C ILE A 33 -10.94 -9.68 5.41
N ASP A 34 -10.71 -9.21 6.65
CA ASP A 34 -10.52 -10.06 7.83
C ASP A 34 -11.77 -10.91 8.11
N SER A 35 -12.96 -10.31 8.06
CA SER A 35 -14.22 -11.01 8.27
C SER A 35 -14.49 -12.06 7.19
N ILE A 36 -14.20 -11.77 5.93
CA ILE A 36 -14.35 -12.71 4.82
C ILE A 36 -13.44 -13.93 5.05
N ALA A 37 -12.18 -13.71 5.39
CA ALA A 37 -11.24 -14.77 5.72
C ALA A 37 -11.69 -15.58 6.95
N THR A 38 -12.12 -14.90 8.01
CA THR A 38 -12.61 -15.54 9.27
C THR A 38 -13.83 -16.43 9.05
N LEU A 39 -14.74 -16.02 8.17
CA LEU A 39 -15.93 -16.80 7.81
C LEU A 39 -15.62 -17.95 6.83
N GLY A 40 -14.39 -18.09 6.35
CA GLY A 40 -13.99 -19.09 5.38
C GLY A 40 -14.59 -18.85 3.99
N LEU A 41 -14.91 -17.61 3.67
CA LEU A 41 -15.38 -17.21 2.35
C LEU A 41 -14.20 -16.89 1.44
N ASN A 42 -14.31 -17.22 0.17
CA ASN A 42 -13.35 -16.82 -0.83
C ASN A 42 -13.56 -15.36 -1.20
N GLY A 43 -12.53 -14.53 -1.04
CA GLY A 43 -12.61 -13.13 -1.41
C GLY A 43 -11.28 -12.43 -1.19
N ASP A 44 -10.69 -11.95 -2.27
CA ASP A 44 -9.42 -11.24 -2.25
C ASP A 44 -9.63 -9.72 -2.31
N GLY A 45 -8.70 -8.98 -1.72
CA GLY A 45 -8.69 -7.53 -1.77
C GLY A 45 -7.72 -7.00 -2.82
N VAL A 46 -7.94 -5.76 -3.25
CA VAL A 46 -7.05 -5.04 -4.17
C VAL A 46 -6.70 -3.68 -3.58
N GLY A 47 -5.43 -3.30 -3.64
CA GLY A 47 -4.94 -2.04 -3.12
C GLY A 47 -3.67 -1.56 -3.81
N LEU A 48 -3.06 -0.51 -3.26
CA LEU A 48 -1.77 0.00 -3.69
C LEU A 48 -0.69 -0.30 -2.65
N ASN A 49 0.49 -0.60 -3.15
CA ASN A 49 1.69 -0.71 -2.33
C ASN A 49 2.33 0.66 -2.18
N TYR A 50 1.97 1.39 -1.13
CA TYR A 50 2.57 2.69 -0.85
C TYR A 50 3.91 2.53 -0.15
N HIS A 51 4.93 3.29 -0.57
CA HIS A 51 6.26 3.28 0.06
C HIS A 51 6.25 4.00 1.39
N PHE A 52 5.51 5.11 1.48
CA PHE A 52 5.31 5.88 2.71
C PHE A 52 3.84 5.87 3.12
N GLY A 53 3.60 5.51 4.38
CA GLY A 53 2.28 5.48 4.97
C GLY A 53 1.77 6.86 5.40
N LEU A 54 1.18 6.92 6.59
CA LEU A 54 0.87 8.19 7.25
C LEU A 54 2.16 8.82 7.76
N PHE A 55 2.17 10.15 7.89
CA PHE A 55 3.36 10.90 8.27
C PHE A 55 3.74 10.65 9.73
N ARG A 56 5.03 10.46 9.98
CA ARG A 56 5.55 10.43 11.34
C ARG A 56 5.70 11.87 11.86
N GLN A 57 5.12 12.11 13.05
CA GLN A 57 5.22 13.40 13.73
C GLN A 57 6.56 13.51 14.46
N VAL A 58 7.28 14.58 14.26
CA VAL A 58 8.53 14.91 14.95
C VAL A 58 8.51 16.35 15.45
N PHE A 59 9.36 16.67 16.40
CA PHE A 59 9.52 18.03 16.89
C PHE A 59 10.90 18.57 16.50
N GLU A 60 10.90 19.68 15.77
CA GLU A 60 12.10 20.42 15.37
C GLU A 60 11.95 21.89 15.77
N ASN A 61 12.96 22.46 16.42
CA ASN A 61 12.94 23.85 16.88
C ASN A 61 11.67 24.24 17.70
N ASN A 62 11.20 23.32 18.55
CA ASN A 62 9.97 23.44 19.35
C ASN A 62 8.67 23.55 18.51
N MET A 63 8.72 23.19 17.24
CA MET A 63 7.55 23.12 16.37
C MET A 63 7.34 21.67 15.92
N GLN A 64 6.07 21.26 15.84
CA GLN A 64 5.71 19.98 15.28
C GLN A 64 5.86 20.02 13.77
N THR A 65 6.55 19.04 13.23
CA THR A 65 6.70 18.82 11.78
C THR A 65 6.47 17.36 11.43
N THR A 66 6.40 17.06 10.14
CA THR A 66 6.12 15.73 9.62
C THR A 66 7.28 15.25 8.75
N VAL A 67 7.57 13.95 8.86
CA VAL A 67 8.55 13.27 8.01
C VAL A 67 7.92 12.01 7.41
N PRO A 68 8.48 11.48 6.31
CA PRO A 68 8.02 10.21 5.74
C PRO A 68 8.06 9.08 6.77
N ASP A 69 7.08 8.18 6.70
CA ASP A 69 7.03 7.01 7.55
C ASP A 69 7.13 5.73 6.71
N PRO A 70 8.35 5.27 6.39
CA PRO A 70 8.55 4.05 5.63
C PRO A 70 8.14 2.85 6.46
N TRP A 71 7.28 2.00 5.92
CA TRP A 71 6.86 0.75 6.55
C TRP A 71 7.39 -0.48 5.80
N LEU A 72 7.75 -0.33 4.53
CA LEU A 72 8.36 -1.38 3.74
C LEU A 72 9.80 -1.64 4.21
N THR A 73 10.09 -2.86 4.55
CA THR A 73 11.41 -3.32 4.96
C THR A 73 11.73 -4.64 4.25
N GLU A 74 12.99 -5.09 4.29
CA GLU A 74 13.39 -6.40 3.76
C GLU A 74 12.63 -7.58 4.38
N LYS A 75 12.09 -7.39 5.57
CA LYS A 75 11.30 -8.37 6.32
C LYS A 75 9.82 -7.98 6.39
N SER A 76 9.32 -7.31 5.37
CA SER A 76 7.92 -6.90 5.31
C SER A 76 6.99 -8.12 5.08
N TRP A 77 5.70 -7.89 5.29
CA TRP A 77 4.62 -8.86 5.05
C TRP A 77 4.39 -9.17 3.56
N LEU A 78 5.07 -8.43 2.68
CA LEU A 78 4.86 -8.48 1.25
C LEU A 78 5.58 -9.66 0.61
N THR A 79 4.84 -10.42 -0.18
CA THR A 79 5.39 -11.40 -1.12
C THR A 79 5.38 -10.81 -2.52
N LYS A 80 6.55 -10.55 -3.09
CA LYS A 80 6.68 -10.08 -4.47
C LYS A 80 6.28 -11.20 -5.43
N THR A 81 5.42 -10.89 -6.39
CA THR A 81 5.00 -11.81 -7.45
C THR A 81 5.69 -11.49 -8.78
N ASP A 82 5.56 -12.39 -9.76
CA ASP A 82 6.01 -12.15 -11.13
C ASP A 82 4.95 -11.47 -12.01
N VAL A 83 3.76 -11.22 -11.46
CA VAL A 83 2.64 -10.61 -12.19
C VAL A 83 2.90 -9.13 -12.41
N THR A 84 2.80 -8.71 -13.66
CA THR A 84 2.96 -7.30 -14.06
C THR A 84 1.92 -6.92 -15.10
N TYR A 85 1.47 -5.66 -15.06
CA TYR A 85 0.53 -5.09 -16.02
C TYR A 85 1.04 -3.75 -16.55
N ASP A 86 0.79 -3.49 -17.83
CA ASP A 86 1.05 -2.19 -18.44
C ASP A 86 -0.20 -1.32 -18.35
N ILE A 87 -0.17 -0.33 -17.47
CA ILE A 87 -1.26 0.60 -17.25
C ILE A 87 -1.09 1.83 -18.14
N LYS A 88 -2.04 2.03 -19.04
CA LYS A 88 -2.02 3.11 -20.04
C LYS A 88 -2.74 4.35 -19.52
N PHE A 89 -2.03 5.45 -19.44
CA PHE A 89 -2.58 6.79 -19.25
C PHE A 89 -2.51 7.59 -20.55
N LYS A 90 -3.17 8.76 -20.60
CA LYS A 90 -3.02 9.64 -21.74
C LYS A 90 -1.57 10.12 -21.90
N GLY A 91 -0.91 9.66 -22.95
CA GLY A 91 0.48 10.06 -23.27
C GLY A 91 1.58 9.30 -22.54
N MET A 92 1.26 8.32 -21.67
CA MET A 92 2.28 7.51 -21.00
C MET A 92 1.76 6.11 -20.65
N THR A 93 2.69 5.18 -20.46
CA THR A 93 2.42 3.86 -19.90
C THR A 93 3.30 3.67 -18.66
N VAL A 94 2.72 3.08 -17.62
CA VAL A 94 3.40 2.77 -16.37
C VAL A 94 3.30 1.26 -16.15
N LYS A 95 4.41 0.62 -15.83
CA LYS A 95 4.43 -0.80 -15.51
C LYS A 95 4.10 -1.02 -14.05
N SER A 96 3.06 -1.82 -13.81
CA SER A 96 2.63 -2.27 -12.50
C SER A 96 3.28 -3.60 -12.16
N ARG A 97 3.59 -3.80 -10.87
CA ARG A 97 3.93 -5.09 -10.29
C ARG A 97 3.01 -5.39 -9.12
N MET A 98 2.61 -6.66 -9.02
CA MET A 98 1.77 -7.13 -7.93
C MET A 98 2.60 -7.69 -6.78
N TYR A 99 2.16 -7.39 -5.57
CA TYR A 99 2.62 -7.95 -4.31
C TYR A 99 1.44 -8.50 -3.56
N ASP A 100 1.64 -9.59 -2.82
CA ASP A 100 0.61 -10.23 -2.03
C ASP A 100 0.86 -10.07 -0.54
N ILE A 101 -0.21 -9.88 0.22
CA ILE A 101 -0.25 -10.08 1.68
C ILE A 101 -1.29 -11.18 1.94
N ASP A 102 -0.92 -12.17 2.75
CA ASP A 102 -1.85 -13.19 3.20
C ASP A 102 -2.71 -12.63 4.34
N VAL A 103 -4.02 -12.73 4.18
CA VAL A 103 -5.01 -12.36 5.20
C VAL A 103 -5.48 -13.65 5.88
N ILE A 104 -4.99 -13.87 7.08
CA ILE A 104 -5.21 -15.12 7.81
C ILE A 104 -6.53 -15.04 8.59
N GLY A 105 -7.42 -15.99 8.32
CA GLY A 105 -8.64 -16.19 9.08
C GLY A 105 -8.50 -17.28 10.14
N TYR A 106 -9.61 -17.65 10.77
CA TYR A 106 -9.66 -18.77 11.68
C TYR A 106 -9.80 -20.10 10.91
N ASN A 107 -9.51 -21.24 11.58
CA ASN A 107 -9.66 -22.59 11.02
C ASN A 107 -8.86 -22.85 9.75
N ASN A 108 -7.64 -22.31 9.66
CA ASN A 108 -6.75 -22.45 8.51
C ASN A 108 -7.32 -21.86 7.21
N THR A 109 -8.18 -20.87 7.30
CA THR A 109 -8.63 -20.11 6.14
C THR A 109 -7.69 -18.95 5.87
N SER A 110 -7.48 -18.61 4.62
CA SER A 110 -6.71 -17.44 4.22
C SER A 110 -7.21 -16.91 2.88
N ASN A 111 -7.19 -15.60 2.74
CA ASN A 111 -7.41 -14.88 1.49
C ASN A 111 -6.19 -14.02 1.19
N LYS A 112 -6.19 -13.31 0.08
CA LYS A 112 -5.09 -12.44 -0.31
C LYS A 112 -5.52 -11.00 -0.44
N LEU A 113 -4.58 -10.12 -0.13
CA LEU A 113 -4.64 -8.71 -0.50
C LEU A 113 -3.57 -8.46 -1.56
N HIS A 114 -4.01 -8.20 -2.79
CA HIS A 114 -3.15 -7.91 -3.93
C HIS A 114 -2.85 -6.42 -3.97
N LEU A 115 -1.59 -6.06 -3.83
CA LEU A 115 -1.13 -4.68 -3.82
C LEU A 115 -0.34 -4.39 -5.09
N PHE A 116 -0.72 -3.33 -5.78
CA PHE A 116 -0.04 -2.90 -7.00
C PHE A 116 0.91 -1.74 -6.73
N ASP A 117 2.10 -1.83 -7.31
CA ASP A 117 3.15 -0.83 -7.24
C ASP A 117 3.64 -0.49 -8.65
N ILE A 118 4.19 0.69 -8.85
CA ILE A 118 4.90 1.00 -10.10
C ILE A 118 6.35 0.53 -10.00
N GLU A 119 6.87 -0.11 -11.04
CA GLU A 119 8.27 -0.57 -11.05
C GLU A 119 9.29 0.58 -11.06
N SER A 120 8.86 1.77 -11.42
CA SER A 120 9.70 2.97 -11.56
C SER A 120 9.62 3.95 -10.40
N VAL A 121 9.02 3.55 -9.27
CA VAL A 121 8.95 4.40 -8.08
C VAL A 121 10.34 4.81 -7.62
N ASP A 122 10.49 6.05 -7.19
CA ASP A 122 11.78 6.63 -6.79
C ASP A 122 11.62 7.42 -5.49
N GLU A 123 12.01 6.81 -4.39
CA GLU A 123 11.94 7.44 -3.06
C GLU A 123 12.90 8.64 -2.92
N SER A 124 13.94 8.70 -3.76
CA SER A 124 14.94 9.76 -3.71
C SER A 124 14.44 11.14 -4.16
N ILE A 125 13.25 11.20 -4.78
CA ILE A 125 12.63 12.46 -5.21
C ILE A 125 11.96 13.20 -4.05
N VAL A 126 11.86 12.59 -2.86
CA VAL A 126 11.34 13.27 -1.67
C VAL A 126 12.41 14.23 -1.16
N GLU A 127 12.06 15.50 -1.20
CA GLU A 127 12.92 16.59 -0.75
C GLU A 127 12.69 16.90 0.73
N ASP A 128 12.67 18.14 1.10
CA ASP A 128 12.48 18.58 2.49
C ASP A 128 11.14 18.06 3.08
N GLY A 129 11.24 17.26 4.13
CA GLY A 129 10.09 16.68 4.83
C GLY A 129 9.33 15.67 3.96
N ILE A 130 8.16 16.06 3.43
CA ILE A 130 7.27 15.23 2.62
C ILE A 130 7.02 15.80 1.22
N ASN A 131 7.83 16.78 0.82
CA ASN A 131 7.67 17.46 -0.46
C ASN A 131 8.30 16.68 -1.60
N PHE A 132 7.67 16.69 -2.75
CA PHE A 132 8.17 16.09 -3.99
C PHE A 132 7.44 16.69 -5.20
N ASN A 133 8.00 16.49 -6.40
CA ASN A 133 7.34 16.89 -7.63
C ASN A 133 6.14 15.97 -7.92
N LYS A 134 4.91 16.48 -7.74
CA LYS A 134 3.66 15.75 -7.91
C LYS A 134 3.32 15.45 -9.38
N GLU A 135 3.97 16.11 -10.34
CA GLU A 135 3.71 15.93 -11.78
C GLU A 135 4.46 14.73 -12.38
N ASP A 136 5.52 14.25 -11.72
CA ASP A 136 6.30 13.09 -12.20
C ASP A 136 5.63 11.76 -11.80
N ILE A 137 4.48 11.51 -12.41
CA ILE A 137 3.63 10.33 -12.12
C ILE A 137 4.40 9.01 -12.25
N LYS A 138 5.39 8.93 -13.15
CA LYS A 138 6.18 7.71 -13.32
C LYS A 138 7.06 7.37 -12.13
N LYS A 139 7.31 8.33 -11.24
CA LYS A 139 8.17 8.14 -10.07
C LYS A 139 7.42 8.22 -8.75
N ASN A 140 6.28 8.91 -8.72
CA ASN A 140 5.63 9.26 -7.46
C ASN A 140 4.29 8.56 -7.21
N LEU A 141 3.73 7.82 -8.19
CA LEU A 141 2.36 7.33 -8.18
C LEU A 141 2.02 6.49 -6.93
N THR A 142 2.94 5.66 -6.48
CA THR A 142 2.79 4.80 -5.29
C THR A 142 3.66 5.23 -4.11
N LEU A 143 4.22 6.45 -4.17
CA LEU A 143 5.17 6.91 -3.17
C LEU A 143 4.50 7.16 -1.81
N PHE A 144 3.42 7.94 -1.76
CA PHE A 144 2.70 8.29 -0.52
C PHE A 144 1.26 7.80 -0.52
N LEU A 145 0.83 7.21 0.61
CA LEU A 145 -0.56 6.87 0.87
C LEU A 145 -1.48 8.10 0.79
N TYR A 146 -1.01 9.22 1.32
CA TYR A 146 -1.77 10.46 1.35
C TYR A 146 -0.90 11.67 0.93
N PRO A 147 -0.66 11.83 -0.39
CA PRO A 147 0.04 13.03 -0.86
C PRO A 147 -0.77 14.28 -0.52
N ASP A 148 -0.09 15.40 -0.32
CA ASP A 148 -0.75 16.69 -0.16
C ASP A 148 -1.60 17.02 -1.39
N ASP A 149 -2.90 17.18 -1.21
CA ASP A 149 -3.89 17.47 -2.24
C ASP A 149 -4.51 18.88 -2.12
N SER A 150 -3.82 19.78 -1.46
CA SER A 150 -4.22 21.18 -1.33
C SER A 150 -4.18 21.94 -2.68
N ASP A 151 -3.34 21.48 -3.60
CA ASP A 151 -3.20 22.00 -4.97
C ASP A 151 -3.80 21.09 -6.04
N ASP A 152 -3.86 21.57 -7.28
CA ASP A 152 -4.39 20.80 -8.41
C ASP A 152 -3.52 19.59 -8.76
N ALA A 153 -2.21 19.70 -8.66
CA ALA A 153 -1.30 18.60 -8.96
C ALA A 153 -1.49 17.44 -7.99
N GLY A 154 -1.66 17.72 -6.70
CA GLY A 154 -1.97 16.70 -5.70
C GLY A 154 -3.32 16.04 -5.91
N ARG A 155 -4.36 16.82 -6.24
CA ARG A 155 -5.69 16.28 -6.58
C ARG A 155 -5.65 15.37 -7.80
N ILE A 156 -4.91 15.77 -8.84
CA ILE A 156 -4.71 14.97 -10.05
C ILE A 156 -3.94 13.69 -9.71
N LEU A 157 -2.87 13.77 -8.93
CA LEU A 157 -2.11 12.58 -8.51
C LEU A 157 -3.01 11.54 -7.82
N ARG A 158 -3.92 11.97 -6.94
CA ARG A 158 -4.89 11.06 -6.30
C ARG A 158 -5.83 10.39 -7.30
N ILE A 159 -6.25 11.09 -8.34
CA ILE A 159 -7.05 10.49 -9.43
C ILE A 159 -6.22 9.44 -10.18
N TYR A 160 -4.96 9.73 -10.47
CA TYR A 160 -4.05 8.77 -11.10
C TYR A 160 -3.82 7.52 -10.23
N GLN A 161 -3.67 7.66 -8.92
CA GLN A 161 -3.58 6.53 -7.99
C GLN A 161 -4.80 5.61 -8.08
N GLN A 162 -6.02 6.18 -8.05
CA GLN A 162 -7.26 5.41 -8.15
C GLN A 162 -7.39 4.73 -9.51
N TYR A 163 -7.13 5.45 -10.60
CA TYR A 163 -7.17 4.87 -11.94
C TYR A 163 -6.18 3.72 -12.12
N PHE A 164 -4.96 3.88 -11.61
CA PHE A 164 -3.93 2.85 -11.65
C PHE A 164 -4.37 1.59 -10.90
N MET A 165 -4.83 1.72 -9.66
CA MET A 165 -5.31 0.61 -8.84
C MET A 165 -6.44 -0.16 -9.52
N VAL A 166 -7.47 0.55 -9.96
CA VAL A 166 -8.65 -0.06 -10.59
C VAL A 166 -8.28 -0.72 -11.92
N SER A 167 -7.42 -0.09 -12.71
CA SER A 167 -6.98 -0.65 -14.00
C SER A 167 -6.15 -1.92 -13.82
N ALA A 168 -5.23 -1.95 -12.84
CA ALA A 168 -4.44 -3.13 -12.55
C ALA A 168 -5.30 -4.29 -12.01
N GLY A 169 -6.20 -4.00 -11.06
CA GLY A 169 -7.14 -4.98 -10.53
C GLY A 169 -8.09 -5.53 -11.59
N ALA A 170 -8.59 -4.69 -12.49
CA ALA A 170 -9.44 -5.14 -13.58
C ALA A 170 -8.71 -6.06 -14.57
N GLN A 171 -7.45 -5.78 -14.90
CA GLN A 171 -6.63 -6.67 -15.75
C GLN A 171 -6.39 -8.01 -15.06
N MET A 172 -6.09 -8.02 -13.76
CA MET A 172 -5.94 -9.23 -12.96
C MET A 172 -7.21 -10.11 -13.03
N ILE A 173 -8.38 -9.52 -12.77
CA ILE A 173 -9.66 -10.23 -12.81
C ILE A 173 -9.94 -10.81 -14.21
N LEU A 174 -9.72 -10.03 -15.25
CA LEU A 174 -9.92 -10.48 -16.63
C LEU A 174 -9.02 -11.68 -16.98
N GLU A 175 -7.74 -11.60 -16.60
CA GLU A 175 -6.79 -12.69 -16.83
C GLU A 175 -7.19 -13.98 -16.09
N GLU A 176 -7.74 -13.86 -14.88
CA GLU A 176 -8.25 -15.02 -14.13
C GLU A 176 -9.53 -15.62 -14.75
N CYS A 177 -10.40 -14.78 -15.30
CA CYS A 177 -11.61 -15.25 -15.99
C CYS A 177 -11.34 -15.95 -17.32
N GLU A 178 -10.18 -15.73 -17.93
CA GLU A 178 -9.76 -16.36 -19.20
C GLU A 178 -9.06 -17.72 -19.01
N LYS A 179 -8.71 -18.08 -17.78
CA LYS A 179 -8.11 -19.39 -17.41
C LYS A 179 -9.17 -20.45 -17.20
#